data_bdc3fb00eaabab69dbb5cb552d07c0f9
#
_entry.id   bdc3fb00eaabab69dbb5cb552d07c0f9
#
_cell.length_a   1.000
_cell.length_b   1.000
_cell.length_c   1.000
_cell.angle_alpha   90.00
_cell.angle_beta   90.00
_cell.angle_gamma   90.00
#
_symmetry.space_group_name_H-M   'P 1'
#
loop_
_entity.id
_entity.type
_entity.pdbx_description
1 polymer ?
#
loop_
_entity_poly.entity_id
_entity_poly.type
_entity_poly.pdbx_seq_one_letter_code
_entity_poly.pdbx_strand_id
1 'polypeptide(L)'
;EQVGIPDADRVRILEILESWFVRRALVKASSQGSNRFIVDMLRHLSEQPAERLADEVERFLVDNHTAVGYLPGDVEVRDALTDSNVYWNYRRSRLRMVLEALEDARRGYPGTNPLAMGPIVRDKATVEHLMPQKWRTHWDDGLDEEQGRDRDRRVQQLGNLTIVTQALNSKVSNGPWPQKRAKLQELDDVLITREALTGGDDRAWDEQAIQQRTDRMIDQICRVWPAPEGHV
;
A
#
# COMPACT_ATOMS: atom_id res chain seq x y z
N GLU A 1 -8.93 -41.20 7.85
CA GLU A 1 -8.29 -40.01 8.46
C GLU A 1 -8.24 -38.92 7.41
N GLN A 2 -9.00 -37.85 7.61
CA GLN A 2 -8.81 -36.65 6.79
C GLN A 2 -7.46 -36.04 7.22
N VAL A 3 -6.44 -36.19 6.40
CA VAL A 3 -5.18 -35.46 6.55
C VAL A 3 -5.52 -33.98 6.38
N GLY A 4 -5.49 -33.22 7.46
CA GLY A 4 -5.74 -31.78 7.42
C GLY A 4 -4.61 -31.07 6.68
N ILE A 5 -4.91 -29.90 6.10
CA ILE A 5 -3.88 -29.05 5.48
C ILE A 5 -2.86 -28.66 6.56
N PRO A 6 -1.54 -28.84 6.33
CA PRO A 6 -0.51 -28.40 7.28
C PRO A 6 -0.64 -26.89 7.60
N ASP A 7 -0.30 -26.49 8.81
CA ASP A 7 -0.44 -25.08 9.23
C ASP A 7 0.38 -24.12 8.37
N ALA A 8 1.59 -24.49 7.98
CA ALA A 8 2.43 -23.70 7.09
C ALA A 8 1.78 -23.49 5.71
N ASP A 9 1.15 -24.52 5.14
CA ASP A 9 0.46 -24.43 3.86
C ASP A 9 -0.79 -23.60 3.95
N ARG A 10 -1.51 -23.65 5.07
CA ARG A 10 -2.67 -22.75 5.32
C ARG A 10 -2.24 -21.29 5.32
N VAL A 11 -1.14 -20.95 6.00
CA VAL A 11 -0.60 -19.58 6.01
C VAL A 11 -0.20 -19.17 4.60
N ARG A 12 0.56 -20.00 3.87
CA ARG A 12 0.97 -19.73 2.49
C ARG A 12 -0.23 -19.51 1.55
N ILE A 13 -1.28 -20.33 1.65
CA ILE A 13 -2.51 -20.15 0.87
C ILE A 13 -3.13 -18.78 1.13
N LEU A 14 -3.22 -18.38 2.41
CA LEU A 14 -3.80 -17.08 2.77
C LEU A 14 -2.94 -15.92 2.26
N GLU A 15 -1.62 -16.00 2.31
CA GLU A 15 -0.70 -15.01 1.78
C GLU A 15 -0.83 -14.86 0.26
N ILE A 16 -0.91 -15.99 -0.48
CA ILE A 16 -1.12 -15.98 -1.93
C ILE A 16 -2.47 -15.33 -2.29
N LEU A 17 -3.53 -15.70 -1.60
CA LEU A 17 -4.86 -15.15 -1.84
C LEU A 17 -4.93 -13.67 -1.46
N GLU A 18 -4.32 -13.27 -0.34
CA GLU A 18 -4.23 -11.85 0.06
C GLU A 18 -3.50 -11.04 -1.02
N SER A 19 -2.33 -11.52 -1.48
CA SER A 19 -1.60 -10.86 -2.55
C SER A 19 -2.46 -10.72 -3.81
N TRP A 20 -3.09 -11.79 -4.26
CA TRP A 20 -3.98 -11.75 -5.42
C TRP A 20 -5.11 -10.72 -5.27
N PHE A 21 -5.81 -10.71 -4.13
CA PHE A 21 -6.90 -9.77 -3.89
C PHE A 21 -6.42 -8.32 -3.84
N VAL A 22 -5.31 -8.06 -3.13
CA VAL A 22 -4.79 -6.69 -2.97
C VAL A 22 -4.25 -6.16 -4.30
N ARG A 23 -3.44 -6.94 -5.03
CA ARG A 23 -2.91 -6.54 -6.34
C ARG A 23 -4.03 -6.19 -7.31
N ARG A 24 -5.04 -7.04 -7.44
CA ARG A 24 -6.23 -6.77 -8.26
C ARG A 24 -6.96 -5.51 -7.84
N ALA A 25 -7.07 -5.27 -6.53
CA ALA A 25 -7.69 -4.05 -6.01
C ALA A 25 -6.85 -2.79 -6.32
N LEU A 26 -5.51 -2.90 -6.36
CA LEU A 26 -4.60 -1.80 -6.69
C LEU A 26 -4.64 -1.46 -8.18
N VAL A 27 -4.68 -2.44 -9.07
CA VAL A 27 -4.83 -2.20 -10.52
C VAL A 27 -6.28 -1.94 -10.94
N LYS A 28 -7.22 -1.94 -10.00
CA LYS A 28 -8.67 -1.76 -10.24
C LYS A 28 -9.24 -2.80 -11.20
N ALA A 29 -8.73 -4.03 -11.15
CA ALA A 29 -9.23 -5.13 -11.95
C ALA A 29 -10.73 -5.37 -11.68
N SER A 30 -11.44 -5.83 -12.70
CA SER A 30 -12.87 -6.11 -12.60
C SER A 30 -13.16 -7.19 -11.55
N SER A 31 -14.17 -6.97 -10.72
CA SER A 31 -14.71 -7.98 -9.80
C SER A 31 -15.94 -8.69 -10.35
N GLN A 32 -16.40 -8.33 -11.57
CA GLN A 32 -17.56 -8.95 -12.18
C GLN A 32 -17.27 -10.42 -12.51
N GLY A 33 -18.01 -11.34 -11.90
CA GLY A 33 -17.80 -12.78 -12.08
C GLY A 33 -16.85 -13.42 -11.05
N SER A 34 -16.28 -12.68 -10.11
CA SER A 34 -15.37 -13.21 -9.07
C SER A 34 -15.96 -14.36 -8.27
N ASN A 35 -17.27 -14.34 -7.97
CA ASN A 35 -17.91 -15.43 -7.24
C ASN A 35 -17.80 -16.75 -8.00
N ARG A 36 -18.04 -16.74 -9.33
CA ARG A 36 -17.93 -17.94 -10.16
C ARG A 36 -16.48 -18.42 -10.21
N PHE A 37 -15.55 -17.50 -10.41
CA PHE A 37 -14.11 -17.80 -10.40
C PHE A 37 -13.67 -18.50 -9.11
N ILE A 38 -14.09 -17.97 -7.95
CA ILE A 38 -13.79 -18.57 -6.65
C ILE A 38 -14.39 -19.98 -6.53
N VAL A 39 -15.62 -20.18 -6.99
CA VAL A 39 -16.26 -21.51 -6.98
C VAL A 39 -15.49 -22.48 -7.87
N ASP A 40 -15.06 -22.06 -9.06
CA ASP A 40 -14.29 -22.90 -9.99
C ASP A 40 -12.90 -23.24 -9.38
N MET A 41 -12.24 -22.29 -8.72
CA MET A 41 -11.01 -22.53 -7.98
C MET A 41 -11.22 -23.54 -6.84
N LEU A 42 -12.25 -23.37 -6.01
CA LEU A 42 -12.54 -24.30 -4.91
C LEU A 42 -12.86 -25.71 -5.43
N ARG A 43 -13.57 -25.86 -6.56
CA ARG A 43 -13.82 -27.14 -7.19
C ARG A 43 -12.52 -27.79 -7.63
N HIS A 44 -11.63 -27.06 -8.33
CA HIS A 44 -10.33 -27.54 -8.72
C HIS A 44 -9.51 -28.03 -7.51
N LEU A 45 -9.45 -27.23 -6.45
CA LEU A 45 -8.70 -27.56 -5.25
C LEU A 45 -9.28 -28.74 -4.46
N SER A 46 -10.60 -28.96 -4.52
CA SER A 46 -11.23 -30.12 -3.85
C SER A 46 -10.82 -31.47 -4.44
N GLU A 47 -10.25 -31.49 -5.62
CA GLU A 47 -9.77 -32.68 -6.31
C GLU A 47 -8.27 -32.92 -6.07
N GLN A 48 -7.58 -32.02 -5.34
CA GLN A 48 -6.14 -32.08 -5.12
C GLN A 48 -5.80 -32.66 -3.75
N PRO A 49 -4.63 -33.31 -3.60
CA PRO A 49 -4.11 -33.74 -2.30
C PRO A 49 -3.83 -32.56 -1.38
N ALA A 50 -4.09 -32.73 -0.07
CA ALA A 50 -3.93 -31.67 0.92
C ALA A 50 -2.53 -31.03 0.93
N GLU A 51 -1.51 -31.84 0.70
CA GLU A 51 -0.09 -31.45 0.70
C GLU A 51 0.32 -30.61 -0.51
N ARG A 52 -0.53 -30.53 -1.54
CA ARG A 52 -0.28 -29.76 -2.77
C ARG A 52 -1.13 -28.51 -2.90
N LEU A 53 -2.04 -28.27 -1.96
CA LEU A 53 -3.03 -27.20 -2.09
C LEU A 53 -2.40 -25.81 -2.22
N ALA A 54 -1.32 -25.52 -1.52
CA ALA A 54 -0.63 -24.23 -1.63
C ALA A 54 -0.05 -24.01 -3.03
N ASP A 55 0.61 -25.03 -3.61
CA ASP A 55 1.16 -24.97 -4.96
C ASP A 55 0.05 -24.90 -6.03
N GLU A 56 -1.05 -25.61 -5.80
CA GLU A 56 -2.19 -25.60 -6.74
C GLU A 56 -2.95 -24.28 -6.73
N VAL A 57 -3.08 -23.61 -5.57
CA VAL A 57 -3.64 -22.24 -5.50
C VAL A 57 -2.77 -21.29 -6.30
N GLU A 58 -1.46 -21.31 -6.08
CA GLU A 58 -0.52 -20.43 -6.79
C GLU A 58 -0.58 -20.69 -8.31
N ARG A 59 -0.50 -21.96 -8.73
CA ARG A 59 -0.60 -22.36 -10.14
C ARG A 59 -1.92 -21.93 -10.76
N PHE A 60 -3.04 -22.18 -10.10
CA PHE A 60 -4.36 -21.82 -10.59
C PHE A 60 -4.49 -20.32 -10.86
N LEU A 61 -3.90 -19.47 -10.02
CA LEU A 61 -3.91 -18.03 -10.18
C LEU A 61 -2.94 -17.56 -11.27
N VAL A 62 -1.74 -18.13 -11.34
CA VAL A 62 -0.72 -17.80 -12.35
C VAL A 62 -1.16 -18.18 -13.76
N ASP A 63 -1.75 -19.38 -13.92
CA ASP A 63 -2.21 -19.89 -15.20
C ASP A 63 -3.53 -19.21 -15.67
N ASN A 64 -4.15 -18.41 -14.81
CA ASN A 64 -5.40 -17.75 -15.15
C ASN A 64 -5.17 -16.39 -15.81
N HIS A 65 -5.45 -16.30 -17.11
CA HIS A 65 -5.33 -15.07 -17.90
C HIS A 65 -6.67 -14.36 -18.14
N THR A 66 -7.75 -14.78 -17.49
CA THR A 66 -9.04 -14.12 -17.63
C THR A 66 -9.06 -12.79 -16.87
N ALA A 67 -9.82 -11.82 -17.36
CA ALA A 67 -9.98 -10.52 -16.70
C ALA A 67 -10.46 -10.63 -15.23
N VAL A 68 -11.11 -11.74 -14.87
CA VAL A 68 -11.68 -11.99 -13.53
C VAL A 68 -10.69 -12.66 -12.59
N GLY A 69 -9.80 -13.50 -13.11
CA GLY A 69 -8.96 -14.40 -12.31
C GLY A 69 -7.46 -14.08 -12.32
N TYR A 70 -6.94 -13.36 -13.32
CA TYR A 70 -5.50 -13.15 -13.46
C TYR A 70 -4.87 -12.50 -12.21
N LEU A 71 -3.63 -12.82 -11.99
CA LEU A 71 -2.79 -12.20 -10.96
C LEU A 71 -2.01 -11.04 -11.59
N PRO A 72 -2.18 -9.78 -11.14
CA PRO A 72 -1.39 -8.67 -11.65
C PRO A 72 0.10 -8.79 -11.27
N GLY A 73 0.99 -8.62 -12.24
CA GLY A 73 2.44 -8.58 -12.01
C GLY A 73 2.93 -7.27 -11.37
N ASP A 74 4.23 -7.21 -11.06
CA ASP A 74 4.84 -6.02 -10.44
C ASP A 74 4.82 -4.82 -11.36
N VAL A 75 5.01 -5.04 -12.66
CA VAL A 75 4.98 -3.95 -13.66
C VAL A 75 3.61 -3.29 -13.69
N GLU A 76 2.53 -4.08 -13.74
CA GLU A 76 1.16 -3.57 -13.77
C GLU A 76 0.80 -2.81 -12.48
N VAL A 77 1.19 -3.34 -11.31
CA VAL A 77 0.99 -2.65 -10.03
C VAL A 77 1.74 -1.32 -10.00
N ARG A 78 2.97 -1.31 -10.48
CA ARG A 78 3.80 -0.10 -10.57
C ARG A 78 3.15 0.94 -11.47
N ASP A 79 2.77 0.57 -12.68
CA ASP A 79 2.15 1.48 -13.66
C ASP A 79 0.82 2.04 -13.12
N ALA A 80 0.04 1.23 -12.40
CA ALA A 80 -1.22 1.67 -11.80
C ALA A 80 -1.04 2.70 -10.69
N LEU A 81 0.12 2.75 -10.01
CA LEU A 81 0.33 3.58 -8.82
C LEU A 81 1.26 4.76 -9.04
N THR A 82 2.26 4.69 -9.97
CA THR A 82 3.34 5.68 -10.11
C THR A 82 2.82 7.10 -10.35
N ASP A 83 1.95 7.31 -11.32
CA ASP A 83 1.38 8.62 -11.64
C ASP A 83 -0.10 8.74 -11.27
N SER A 84 -0.57 7.87 -10.38
CA SER A 84 -1.97 7.83 -10.00
C SER A 84 -2.30 8.86 -8.91
N ASN A 85 -3.40 9.56 -9.10
CA ASN A 85 -4.04 10.35 -8.06
C ASN A 85 -4.71 9.41 -7.03
N VAL A 86 -3.90 8.63 -6.30
CA VAL A 86 -4.40 7.54 -5.44
C VAL A 86 -5.39 8.03 -4.40
N TYR A 87 -5.21 9.26 -3.89
CA TYR A 87 -6.12 9.83 -2.91
C TYR A 87 -7.55 10.00 -3.44
N TRP A 88 -7.74 10.32 -4.70
CA TRP A 88 -9.06 10.44 -5.32
C TRP A 88 -9.54 9.14 -5.95
N ASN A 89 -8.61 8.34 -6.42
CA ASN A 89 -8.89 7.14 -7.19
C ASN A 89 -9.26 5.93 -6.34
N TYR A 90 -8.92 5.93 -5.04
CA TYR A 90 -9.18 4.81 -4.15
C TYR A 90 -10.04 5.22 -2.95
N ARG A 91 -10.84 4.29 -2.45
CA ARG A 91 -11.59 4.47 -1.20
C ARG A 91 -10.62 4.68 -0.03
N ARG A 92 -10.96 5.56 0.91
CA ARG A 92 -10.13 5.85 2.09
C ARG A 92 -9.77 4.61 2.92
N SER A 93 -10.72 3.67 3.03
CA SER A 93 -10.46 2.39 3.71
C SER A 93 -9.38 1.57 3.03
N ARG A 94 -9.34 1.56 1.69
CA ARG A 94 -8.29 0.86 0.93
C ARG A 94 -6.92 1.54 1.09
N LEU A 95 -6.87 2.86 0.96
CA LEU A 95 -5.62 3.61 1.19
C LEU A 95 -5.09 3.39 2.60
N ARG A 96 -5.97 3.46 3.59
CA ARG A 96 -5.58 3.20 4.98
C ARG A 96 -5.05 1.79 5.15
N MET A 97 -5.73 0.76 4.62
CA MET A 97 -5.26 -0.64 4.65
C MET A 97 -3.85 -0.78 4.06
N VAL A 98 -3.59 -0.17 2.91
CA VAL A 98 -2.25 -0.21 2.28
C VAL A 98 -1.22 0.46 3.17
N LEU A 99 -1.49 1.66 3.67
CA LEU A 99 -0.55 2.41 4.52
C LEU A 99 -0.32 1.71 5.87
N GLU A 100 -1.34 1.10 6.46
CA GLU A 100 -1.22 0.28 7.67
C GLU A 100 -0.37 -0.98 7.43
N ALA A 101 -0.51 -1.64 6.29
CA ALA A 101 0.31 -2.80 5.94
C ALA A 101 1.78 -2.40 5.70
N LEU A 102 2.02 -1.26 5.06
CA LEU A 102 3.38 -0.71 4.90
C LEU A 102 4.00 -0.35 6.25
N GLU A 103 3.22 0.18 7.17
CA GLU A 103 3.67 0.45 8.54
C GLU A 103 4.03 -0.84 9.28
N ASP A 104 3.18 -1.87 9.22
CA ASP A 104 3.44 -3.17 9.85
C ASP A 104 4.70 -3.83 9.28
N ALA A 105 4.91 -3.76 7.98
CA ALA A 105 6.13 -4.28 7.35
C ALA A 105 7.39 -3.58 7.87
N ARG A 106 7.33 -2.25 8.13
CA ARG A 106 8.44 -1.51 8.77
C ARG A 106 8.66 -1.90 10.23
N ARG A 107 7.60 -2.29 10.93
CA ARG A 107 7.67 -2.83 12.29
C ARG A 107 8.16 -4.28 12.34
N GLY A 108 8.34 -4.94 11.18
CA GLY A 108 8.80 -6.32 11.04
C GLY A 108 7.68 -7.36 11.02
N TYR A 109 6.45 -7.00 10.65
CA TYR A 109 5.32 -7.92 10.51
C TYR A 109 4.99 -8.23 9.05
N PRO A 110 4.59 -9.47 8.70
CA PRO A 110 4.78 -10.67 9.51
C PRO A 110 6.28 -11.01 9.63
N GLY A 111 6.69 -11.59 10.74
CA GLY A 111 8.07 -12.04 10.95
C GLY A 111 8.65 -11.59 12.28
N THR A 112 9.98 -11.52 12.36
CA THR A 112 10.68 -11.07 13.55
C THR A 112 10.49 -9.57 13.74
N ASN A 113 9.99 -9.16 14.89
CA ASN A 113 9.84 -7.75 15.23
C ASN A 113 11.11 -7.21 15.94
N PRO A 114 12.07 -6.63 15.21
CA PRO A 114 13.33 -6.16 15.82
C PRO A 114 13.15 -4.92 16.69
N LEU A 115 12.03 -4.19 16.52
CA LEU A 115 11.77 -2.95 17.23
C LEU A 115 10.93 -3.14 18.49
N ALA A 116 10.51 -4.37 18.80
CA ALA A 116 9.60 -4.69 19.91
C ALA A 116 8.30 -3.84 19.92
N MET A 117 7.90 -3.32 18.76
CA MET A 117 6.66 -2.58 18.56
C MET A 117 5.55 -3.56 18.17
N GLY A 118 4.36 -3.41 18.73
CA GLY A 118 3.18 -4.14 18.25
C GLY A 118 2.79 -3.71 16.83
N PRO A 119 1.98 -4.53 16.10
CA PRO A 119 1.42 -4.10 14.84
C PRO A 119 0.56 -2.85 15.04
N ILE A 120 0.38 -2.07 13.98
CA ILE A 120 -0.46 -0.87 14.08
C ILE A 120 -1.92 -1.25 14.38
N VAL A 121 -2.55 -0.48 15.27
CA VAL A 121 -3.97 -0.71 15.60
C VAL A 121 -4.82 -0.32 14.40
N ARG A 122 -5.48 -1.31 13.79
CA ARG A 122 -6.32 -1.13 12.61
C ARG A 122 -7.47 -0.15 12.88
N ASP A 123 -7.86 0.59 11.85
CA ASP A 123 -8.99 1.53 11.86
C ASP A 123 -8.89 2.70 12.85
N LYS A 124 -7.74 2.91 13.49
CA LYS A 124 -7.51 4.04 14.41
C LYS A 124 -6.76 5.20 13.79
N ALA A 125 -6.07 4.95 12.67
CA ALA A 125 -5.35 5.96 11.93
C ALA A 125 -6.23 6.61 10.85
N THR A 126 -5.90 7.85 10.49
CA THR A 126 -6.48 8.58 9.36
C THR A 126 -5.43 8.85 8.30
N VAL A 127 -5.82 8.82 7.04
CA VAL A 127 -4.94 9.18 5.93
C VAL A 127 -4.74 10.69 5.91
N GLU A 128 -3.50 11.14 5.93
CA GLU A 128 -3.09 12.54 5.95
C GLU A 128 -2.13 12.84 4.81
N HIS A 129 -2.16 14.10 4.31
CA HIS A 129 -1.24 14.61 3.32
C HIS A 129 -0.03 15.27 4.00
N LEU A 130 1.18 14.91 3.61
CA LEU A 130 2.40 15.62 4.07
C LEU A 130 2.43 17.04 3.50
N MET A 131 2.42 17.21 2.17
CA MET A 131 2.10 18.49 1.53
C MET A 131 0.59 18.64 1.47
N PRO A 132 0.00 19.69 2.10
CA PRO A 132 -1.45 19.82 2.18
C PRO A 132 -2.10 20.05 0.81
N GLN A 133 -3.36 19.62 0.64
CA GLN A 133 -4.11 19.87 -0.58
C GLN A 133 -4.28 21.39 -0.88
N LYS A 134 -4.34 22.21 0.17
CA LYS A 134 -4.37 23.68 0.06
C LYS A 134 -2.94 24.26 0.15
N TRP A 135 -2.02 23.69 -0.59
CA TRP A 135 -0.59 24.04 -0.56
C TRP A 135 -0.32 25.50 -0.92
N ARG A 136 -1.13 26.11 -1.81
CA ARG A 136 -0.94 27.50 -2.26
C ARG A 136 -0.88 28.53 -1.13
N THR A 137 -1.45 28.23 0.05
CA THR A 137 -1.45 29.17 1.16
C THR A 137 -0.08 29.35 1.83
N HIS A 138 0.72 28.27 1.90
CA HIS A 138 1.95 28.25 2.67
C HIS A 138 3.13 27.55 1.97
N TRP A 139 2.91 27.01 0.77
CA TRP A 139 3.86 26.19 0.03
C TRP A 139 3.99 26.68 -1.42
N ASP A 140 3.49 27.87 -1.69
CA ASP A 140 3.65 28.52 -2.99
C ASP A 140 5.01 29.20 -3.03
N ASP A 141 5.93 28.58 -3.80
CA ASP A 141 7.32 29.04 -3.97
C ASP A 141 7.44 29.89 -5.23
N GLY A 142 6.38 30.54 -5.67
CA GLY A 142 6.35 31.34 -6.91
C GLY A 142 6.29 30.49 -8.18
N LEU A 143 5.60 29.35 -8.10
CA LEU A 143 5.45 28.43 -9.24
C LEU A 143 4.62 29.07 -10.37
N ASP A 144 5.00 28.77 -11.59
CA ASP A 144 4.16 29.07 -12.75
C ASP A 144 2.93 28.16 -12.82
N GLU A 145 2.04 28.42 -13.79
CA GLU A 145 0.78 27.69 -13.93
C GLU A 145 0.98 26.18 -14.24
N GLU A 146 2.00 25.82 -14.99
CA GLU A 146 2.31 24.43 -15.34
C GLU A 146 2.85 23.68 -14.12
N GLN A 147 3.81 24.26 -13.42
CA GLN A 147 4.36 23.74 -12.17
C GLN A 147 3.27 23.60 -11.09
N GLY A 148 2.36 24.58 -10.99
CA GLY A 148 1.23 24.53 -10.08
C GLY A 148 0.27 23.36 -10.39
N ARG A 149 0.01 23.09 -11.68
CA ARG A 149 -0.79 21.90 -12.10
C ARG A 149 -0.06 20.59 -11.81
N ASP A 150 1.26 20.55 -11.96
CA ASP A 150 2.03 19.36 -11.58
C ASP A 150 1.96 19.10 -10.08
N ARG A 151 2.16 20.12 -9.26
CA ARG A 151 2.02 20.02 -7.79
C ARG A 151 0.62 19.56 -7.38
N ASP A 152 -0.45 20.05 -8.01
CA ASP A 152 -1.82 19.60 -7.75
C ASP A 152 -2.00 18.08 -7.99
N ARG A 153 -1.31 17.52 -8.99
CA ARG A 153 -1.29 16.07 -9.22
C ARG A 153 -0.44 15.34 -8.19
N ARG A 154 0.78 15.83 -7.93
CA ARG A 154 1.74 15.21 -6.99
C ARG A 154 1.20 15.12 -5.56
N VAL A 155 0.47 16.14 -5.13
CA VAL A 155 -0.16 16.15 -3.79
C VAL A 155 -1.10 14.96 -3.58
N GLN A 156 -1.69 14.40 -4.64
CA GLN A 156 -2.61 13.26 -4.56
C GLN A 156 -1.93 11.89 -4.71
N GLN A 157 -0.62 11.86 -4.95
CA GLN A 157 0.14 10.61 -5.12
C GLN A 157 0.41 9.91 -3.79
N LEU A 158 0.67 8.60 -3.88
CA LEU A 158 0.94 7.72 -2.73
C LEU A 158 2.06 8.27 -1.83
N GLY A 159 3.14 8.75 -2.43
CA GLY A 159 4.31 9.28 -1.71
C GLY A 159 4.00 10.49 -0.84
N ASN A 160 2.93 11.23 -1.12
CA ASN A 160 2.50 12.35 -0.27
C ASN A 160 1.54 11.95 0.85
N LEU A 161 1.15 10.68 0.90
CA LEU A 161 0.20 10.19 1.90
C LEU A 161 0.91 9.49 3.05
N THR A 162 0.34 9.64 4.23
CA THR A 162 0.73 8.93 5.43
C THR A 162 -0.49 8.62 6.28
N ILE A 163 -0.29 7.92 7.40
CA ILE A 163 -1.31 7.72 8.42
C ILE A 163 -0.90 8.41 9.71
N VAL A 164 -1.85 9.03 10.36
CA VAL A 164 -1.67 9.69 11.65
C VAL A 164 -2.80 9.31 12.59
N THR A 165 -2.54 9.39 13.90
CA THR A 165 -3.61 9.23 14.87
C THR A 165 -4.60 10.40 14.77
N GLN A 166 -5.86 10.17 15.15
CA GLN A 166 -6.88 11.21 15.10
C GLN A 166 -6.52 12.42 15.98
N ALA A 167 -5.87 12.17 17.12
CA ALA A 167 -5.39 13.22 18.03
C ALA A 167 -4.31 14.09 17.37
N LEU A 168 -3.42 13.49 16.59
CA LEU A 168 -2.37 14.19 15.87
C LEU A 168 -2.93 14.97 14.67
N ASN A 169 -3.86 14.38 13.92
CA ASN A 169 -4.46 15.01 12.75
C ASN A 169 -5.11 16.37 13.10
N SER A 170 -5.75 16.47 14.25
CA SER A 170 -6.32 17.74 14.71
C SER A 170 -5.30 18.82 15.07
N LYS A 171 -4.04 18.44 15.35
CA LYS A 171 -2.94 19.33 15.74
C LYS A 171 -2.03 19.68 14.55
N VAL A 172 -1.93 18.81 13.57
CA VAL A 172 -1.13 19.01 12.35
C VAL A 172 -1.96 19.79 11.34
N SER A 173 -1.81 21.11 11.33
CA SER A 173 -2.53 21.99 10.42
C SER A 173 -1.91 22.06 9.02
N ASN A 174 -2.56 22.76 8.09
CA ASN A 174 -2.05 23.09 6.74
C ASN A 174 -0.87 24.09 6.75
N GLY A 175 -0.18 24.26 7.89
CA GLY A 175 0.91 25.21 8.04
C GLY A 175 2.14 24.93 7.20
N PRO A 176 3.16 25.84 7.23
CA PRO A 176 4.42 25.66 6.51
C PRO A 176 5.13 24.36 6.89
N TRP A 177 5.90 23.80 5.96
CA TRP A 177 6.59 22.51 6.16
C TRP A 177 7.42 22.44 7.45
N PRO A 178 8.26 23.43 7.83
CA PRO A 178 9.06 23.34 9.04
C PRO A 178 8.21 23.15 10.31
N GLN A 179 7.05 23.83 10.39
CA GLN A 179 6.16 23.71 11.53
C GLN A 179 5.40 22.37 11.53
N LYS A 180 4.95 21.93 10.35
CA LYS A 180 4.28 20.64 10.18
C LYS A 180 5.23 19.51 10.52
N ARG A 181 6.46 19.56 10.00
CA ARG A 181 7.52 18.60 10.26
C ARG A 181 7.84 18.48 11.75
N ALA A 182 8.08 19.60 12.45
CA ALA A 182 8.37 19.60 13.88
C ALA A 182 7.28 18.91 14.70
N LYS A 183 6.00 19.19 14.39
CA LYS A 183 4.87 18.54 15.07
C LYS A 183 4.80 17.04 14.79
N LEU A 184 5.04 16.61 13.55
CA LEU A 184 5.09 15.19 13.20
C LEU A 184 6.25 14.48 13.89
N GLN A 185 7.43 15.12 13.99
CA GLN A 185 8.58 14.55 14.69
C GLN A 185 8.34 14.40 16.20
N GLU A 186 7.65 15.35 16.81
CA GLU A 186 7.37 15.35 18.25
C GLU A 186 6.30 14.33 18.66
N LEU A 187 5.29 14.12 17.82
CA LEU A 187 4.04 13.48 18.24
C LEU A 187 3.74 12.16 17.52
N ASP A 188 4.57 11.72 16.56
CA ASP A 188 4.25 10.58 15.72
C ASP A 188 5.14 9.36 15.97
N ASP A 189 4.49 8.23 16.31
CA ASP A 189 5.13 6.93 16.46
C ASP A 189 5.06 6.09 15.18
N VAL A 190 4.49 6.63 14.10
CA VAL A 190 4.30 5.93 12.83
C VAL A 190 5.57 5.99 11.98
N LEU A 191 6.17 4.83 11.71
CA LEU A 191 7.46 4.73 11.01
C LEU A 191 7.41 5.25 9.58
N ILE A 192 6.30 5.01 8.84
CA ILE A 192 6.14 5.53 7.48
C ILE A 192 6.07 7.07 7.46
N THR A 193 5.61 7.70 8.55
CA THR A 193 5.63 9.16 8.69
C THR A 193 7.04 9.63 9.01
N ARG A 194 7.70 8.99 9.98
CA ARG A 194 9.10 9.32 10.36
C ARG A 194 10.06 9.21 9.19
N GLU A 195 9.91 8.20 8.33
CA GLU A 195 10.74 8.07 7.12
C GLU A 195 10.65 9.30 6.20
N ALA A 196 9.47 9.89 6.06
CA ALA A 196 9.30 11.11 5.29
C ALA A 196 10.02 12.32 5.91
N LEU A 197 10.31 12.26 7.22
CA LEU A 197 10.95 13.34 7.97
C LEU A 197 12.47 13.22 8.05
N THR A 198 13.05 12.06 7.71
CA THR A 198 14.49 11.76 7.89
C THR A 198 15.40 12.30 6.79
N GLY A 199 14.87 12.99 5.80
CA GLY A 199 15.61 13.48 4.63
C GLY A 199 16.59 14.64 4.87
N GLY A 200 16.89 15.03 6.13
CA GLY A 200 17.73 16.17 6.50
C GLY A 200 16.90 17.41 6.85
N ASP A 201 17.46 18.28 7.71
CA ASP A 201 16.71 19.44 8.25
C ASP A 201 16.38 20.48 7.21
N ASP A 202 17.16 20.57 6.14
CA ASP A 202 17.02 21.58 5.08
C ASP A 202 16.31 21.07 3.83
N ARG A 203 15.89 19.81 3.77
CA ARG A 203 15.15 19.31 2.61
C ARG A 203 13.72 19.78 2.61
N ALA A 204 13.39 20.53 1.58
CA ALA A 204 12.01 20.83 1.24
C ALA A 204 11.25 19.52 0.95
N TRP A 205 9.97 19.47 1.33
CA TRP A 205 9.06 18.43 0.89
C TRP A 205 8.44 18.87 -0.45
N ASP A 206 9.05 18.47 -1.55
CA ASP A 206 8.72 18.89 -2.91
C ASP A 206 8.21 17.73 -3.78
N GLU A 207 7.96 18.00 -5.04
CA GLU A 207 7.48 17.04 -6.03
C GLU A 207 8.44 15.88 -6.22
N GLN A 208 9.76 16.15 -6.17
CA GLN A 208 10.78 15.12 -6.31
C GLN A 208 10.81 14.19 -5.08
N ALA A 209 10.69 14.75 -3.89
CA ALA A 209 10.61 13.99 -2.65
C ALA A 209 9.35 13.09 -2.63
N ILE A 210 8.21 13.61 -3.10
CA ILE A 210 6.96 12.85 -3.24
C ILE A 210 7.15 11.69 -4.23
N GLN A 211 7.74 11.95 -5.40
CA GLN A 211 7.97 10.90 -6.40
C GLN A 211 8.89 9.80 -5.87
N GLN A 212 10.05 10.17 -5.33
CA GLN A 212 11.00 9.20 -4.77
C GLN A 212 10.38 8.35 -3.66
N ARG A 213 9.53 8.95 -2.82
CA ARG A 213 8.82 8.19 -1.80
C ARG A 213 7.73 7.30 -2.42
N THR A 214 7.03 7.76 -3.46
CA THR A 214 6.07 6.95 -4.22
C THR A 214 6.74 5.66 -4.70
N ASP A 215 7.89 5.78 -5.36
CA ASP A 215 8.63 4.63 -5.91
C ASP A 215 9.03 3.65 -4.81
N ARG A 216 9.59 4.15 -3.69
CA ARG A 216 9.94 3.29 -2.54
C ARG A 216 8.73 2.58 -1.91
N MET A 217 7.59 3.27 -1.82
CA MET A 217 6.37 2.68 -1.28
C MET A 217 5.80 1.62 -2.22
N ILE A 218 5.88 1.82 -3.53
CA ILE A 218 5.48 0.80 -4.53
C ILE A 218 6.39 -0.42 -4.43
N ASP A 219 7.71 -0.24 -4.34
CA ASP A 219 8.65 -1.35 -4.13
C ASP A 219 8.30 -2.15 -2.86
N GLN A 220 7.89 -1.47 -1.81
CA GLN A 220 7.47 -2.13 -0.58
C GLN A 220 6.12 -2.82 -0.73
N ILE A 221 5.15 -2.25 -1.45
CA ILE A 221 3.87 -2.89 -1.78
C ILE A 221 4.11 -4.22 -2.49
N CYS A 222 4.99 -4.25 -3.49
CA CYS A 222 5.34 -5.48 -4.21
C CYS A 222 6.02 -6.53 -3.31
N ARG A 223 6.73 -6.10 -2.26
CA ARG A 223 7.31 -7.03 -1.25
C ARG A 223 6.31 -7.52 -0.22
N VAL A 224 5.38 -6.68 0.20
CA VAL A 224 4.32 -7.06 1.18
C VAL A 224 3.32 -8.02 0.53
N TRP A 225 3.00 -7.80 -0.71
CA TRP A 225 2.11 -8.66 -1.51
C TRP A 225 2.85 -9.14 -2.77
N PRO A 226 3.74 -10.14 -2.63
CA PRO A 226 4.56 -10.59 -3.75
C PRO A 226 3.75 -11.27 -4.85
N ALA A 227 4.16 -11.09 -6.09
CA ALA A 227 3.81 -12.01 -7.17
C ALA A 227 4.71 -13.26 -7.09
N PRO A 228 4.29 -14.41 -7.60
CA PRO A 228 5.15 -15.56 -7.75
C PRO A 228 6.41 -15.25 -8.57
N GLU A 229 7.50 -15.95 -8.28
CA GLU A 229 8.79 -15.72 -8.95
C GLU A 229 8.65 -15.90 -10.48
N GLY A 230 9.15 -14.92 -11.24
CA GLY A 230 9.08 -14.93 -12.70
C GLY A 230 7.73 -14.54 -13.29
N HIS A 231 6.73 -14.19 -12.47
CA HIS A 231 5.44 -13.68 -12.93
C HIS A 231 5.56 -12.18 -13.26
N VAL A 232 5.25 -11.81 -14.51
CA VAL A 232 5.43 -10.44 -15.06
C VAL A 232 4.09 -9.75 -15.25
#